data_e3d658611049e37bf88ca144793c13a3
#
_entry.id   e3d658611049e37bf88ca144793c13a3
#
_cell.length_a   1.000
_cell.length_b   1.000
_cell.length_c   1.000
_cell.angle_alpha   90.00
_cell.angle_beta   90.00
_cell.angle_gamma   90.00
#
_symmetry.space_group_name_H-M   'P 1'
#
loop_
_entity.id
_entity.type
_entity.pdbx_description
1 polymer ?
#
loop_
_entity_poly.entity_id
_entity_poly.type
_entity_poly.pdbx_seq_one_letter_code
_entity_poly.pdbx_strand_id
1 'polypeptide(L)'
;MTALVQKGTLQIGDICIAGKEWGRVRAMFNERGQKIQEAGPAMPVEVLGLQGTPSAGDDFVVVADENQAKEITGYRIRKEREAKLVKSAKSAMEQMLDKIKSGEVKHLPVIIKADVQGSIEAIEGTINKLSNEEVSVQVLHSAVGPISESDVTLAKASHALVIGFNVRANPLARDMARRDGVEIKYYSIIYDVLDDIKKGLEGMLSPELREKILGYAEIREVYNITGVGKVAGCMITEGMVKRGAKIRLLRDNVVIHDGSIGQLKRFKEDVKEVKEGYECGISFENYNDIQKGDFIECYEIEEIAAKL
;
A
#
# COMPACT_ATOMS: atom_id res chain seq x y z
N MET A 1 30.68 -9.80 13.44
CA MET A 1 29.88 -8.64 13.88
C MET A 1 30.80 -7.53 14.38
N THR A 2 30.40 -6.27 14.31
CA THR A 2 31.12 -5.15 14.91
C THR A 2 30.50 -4.80 16.24
N ALA A 3 31.30 -4.68 17.30
CA ALA A 3 30.85 -4.30 18.63
C ALA A 3 31.67 -3.08 19.14
N LEU A 4 31.05 -2.25 19.95
CA LEU A 4 31.70 -1.19 20.66
C LEU A 4 31.86 -1.62 22.13
N VAL A 5 33.08 -1.81 22.59
CA VAL A 5 33.35 -2.13 24.00
C VAL A 5 33.06 -0.90 24.85
N GLN A 6 32.11 -1.00 25.78
CA GLN A 6 31.74 0.11 26.67
C GLN A 6 32.41 0.01 28.01
N LYS A 7 32.54 -1.20 28.58
CA LYS A 7 33.10 -1.46 29.88
C LYS A 7 33.88 -2.77 29.87
N GLY A 8 34.94 -2.84 30.64
CA GLY A 8 35.80 -4.03 30.79
C GLY A 8 36.76 -4.19 29.61
N THR A 9 37.39 -5.35 29.53
CA THR A 9 38.33 -5.72 28.46
C THR A 9 37.89 -7.03 27.84
N LEU A 10 37.60 -7.04 26.55
CA LEU A 10 37.26 -8.22 25.79
C LEU A 10 38.53 -8.94 25.34
N GLN A 11 38.59 -10.27 25.51
CA GLN A 11 39.76 -11.08 25.13
C GLN A 11 39.34 -12.22 24.16
N ILE A 12 40.33 -12.70 23.40
CA ILE A 12 40.17 -13.90 22.60
C ILE A 12 39.94 -15.11 23.54
N GLY A 13 38.90 -15.88 23.28
CA GLY A 13 38.49 -17.03 24.09
C GLY A 13 37.32 -16.77 25.01
N ASP A 14 36.96 -15.50 25.25
CA ASP A 14 35.79 -15.13 26.04
C ASP A 14 34.48 -15.70 25.40
N ILE A 15 33.58 -16.11 26.30
CA ILE A 15 32.25 -16.55 25.91
C ILE A 15 31.33 -15.34 25.99
N CYS A 16 30.68 -15.03 24.89
CA CYS A 16 29.86 -13.83 24.75
C CYS A 16 28.46 -14.14 24.27
N ILE A 17 27.54 -13.26 24.64
CA ILE A 17 26.15 -13.25 24.22
C ILE A 17 25.87 -11.92 23.49
N ALA A 18 25.24 -11.96 22.34
CA ALA A 18 24.73 -10.79 21.63
C ALA A 18 23.27 -11.04 21.27
N GLY A 19 22.36 -10.30 21.95
CA GLY A 19 20.93 -10.55 21.79
C GLY A 19 20.52 -11.98 22.14
N LYS A 20 20.10 -12.76 21.14
CA LYS A 20 19.73 -14.19 21.24
C LYS A 20 20.81 -15.16 20.77
N GLU A 21 21.91 -14.62 20.27
CA GLU A 21 23.03 -15.41 19.78
C GLU A 21 24.15 -15.45 20.82
N TRP A 22 24.90 -16.53 20.83
CA TRP A 22 26.05 -16.66 21.68
C TRP A 22 27.22 -17.29 20.93
N GLY A 23 28.41 -17.19 21.47
CA GLY A 23 29.58 -17.82 20.90
C GLY A 23 30.84 -17.55 21.69
N ARG A 24 31.95 -18.15 21.24
CA ARG A 24 33.28 -17.92 21.80
C ARG A 24 34.08 -17.02 20.85
N VAL A 25 34.66 -15.96 21.35
CA VAL A 25 35.52 -15.05 20.58
C VAL A 25 36.72 -15.82 20.03
N ARG A 26 36.76 -16.02 18.73
CA ARG A 26 37.85 -16.72 18.01
C ARG A 26 38.92 -15.76 17.52
N ALA A 27 38.51 -14.60 17.06
CA ALA A 27 39.39 -13.56 16.60
C ALA A 27 38.71 -12.19 16.74
N MET A 28 39.52 -11.15 16.92
CA MET A 28 39.11 -9.76 16.93
C MET A 28 39.98 -8.95 16.01
N PHE A 29 39.37 -7.96 15.34
CA PHE A 29 40.06 -7.03 14.45
C PHE A 29 39.70 -5.60 14.87
N ASN A 30 40.69 -4.71 14.79
CA ASN A 30 40.49 -3.29 15.05
C ASN A 30 39.90 -2.61 13.78
N GLU A 31 39.67 -1.29 13.86
CA GLU A 31 39.17 -0.46 12.76
C GLU A 31 40.08 -0.44 11.50
N ARG A 32 41.32 -0.91 11.62
CA ARG A 32 42.28 -1.04 10.50
C ARG A 32 42.37 -2.44 9.94
N GLY A 33 41.51 -3.37 10.40
CA GLY A 33 41.54 -4.78 10.00
C GLY A 33 42.72 -5.57 10.56
N GLN A 34 43.45 -5.04 11.57
CA GLN A 34 44.55 -5.73 12.22
C GLN A 34 44.02 -6.62 13.34
N LYS A 35 44.54 -7.84 13.44
CA LYS A 35 44.18 -8.78 14.49
C LYS A 35 44.71 -8.29 15.81
N ILE A 36 43.84 -8.27 16.82
CA ILE A 36 44.16 -7.86 18.21
C ILE A 36 43.82 -8.97 19.17
N GLN A 37 44.50 -9.00 20.34
CA GLN A 37 44.30 -10.00 21.40
C GLN A 37 43.28 -9.54 22.43
N GLU A 38 43.21 -8.24 22.67
CA GLU A 38 42.33 -7.62 23.65
C GLU A 38 41.79 -6.29 23.16
N ALA A 39 40.62 -5.91 23.66
CA ALA A 39 39.95 -4.65 23.36
C ALA A 39 39.39 -4.02 24.62
N GLY A 40 39.84 -2.81 24.91
CA GLY A 40 39.41 -2.00 26.05
C GLY A 40 38.19 -1.13 25.79
N PRO A 41 37.77 -0.32 26.78
CA PRO A 41 36.62 0.58 26.63
C PRO A 41 36.80 1.60 25.52
N ALA A 42 35.67 1.98 24.88
CA ALA A 42 35.56 2.89 23.75
C ALA A 42 36.25 2.39 22.45
N MET A 43 36.63 1.12 22.39
CA MET A 43 37.26 0.53 21.19
C MET A 43 36.22 -0.19 20.34
N PRO A 44 36.08 0.18 19.06
CA PRO A 44 35.27 -0.58 18.10
C PRO A 44 36.07 -1.80 17.66
N VAL A 45 35.44 -2.98 17.67
CA VAL A 45 36.07 -4.24 17.30
C VAL A 45 35.14 -5.08 16.42
N GLU A 46 35.75 -5.70 15.43
CA GLU A 46 35.06 -6.77 14.69
C GLU A 46 35.35 -8.09 15.39
N VAL A 47 34.27 -8.77 15.81
CA VAL A 47 34.32 -10.04 16.56
C VAL A 47 33.90 -11.18 15.67
N LEU A 48 34.73 -12.24 15.62
CA LEU A 48 34.40 -13.51 14.97
C LEU A 48 34.24 -14.60 16.03
N GLY A 49 33.21 -15.46 15.84
CA GLY A 49 33.00 -16.64 16.69
C GLY A 49 31.60 -16.82 17.25
N LEU A 50 30.66 -15.92 16.97
CA LEU A 50 29.25 -16.12 17.29
C LEU A 50 28.65 -17.23 16.41
N GLN A 51 27.67 -17.95 16.93
CA GLN A 51 27.00 -19.05 16.22
C GLN A 51 25.94 -18.56 15.21
N GLY A 52 25.41 -17.36 15.41
CA GLY A 52 24.44 -16.72 14.54
C GLY A 52 24.71 -15.23 14.32
N THR A 53 23.76 -14.54 13.72
CA THR A 53 23.85 -13.11 13.44
C THR A 53 22.96 -12.34 14.41
N PRO A 54 23.52 -11.57 15.36
CA PRO A 54 22.75 -10.72 16.26
C PRO A 54 22.13 -9.55 15.50
N SER A 55 21.09 -8.96 16.07
CA SER A 55 20.46 -7.76 15.53
C SER A 55 21.30 -6.51 15.88
N ALA A 56 21.20 -5.48 15.04
CA ALA A 56 21.83 -4.20 15.34
C ALA A 56 21.22 -3.60 16.62
N GLY A 57 22.07 -3.09 17.52
CA GLY A 57 21.64 -2.56 18.80
C GLY A 57 21.50 -3.60 19.92
N ASP A 58 21.75 -4.87 19.66
CA ASP A 58 21.77 -5.90 20.71
C ASP A 58 22.92 -5.65 21.69
N ASP A 59 22.62 -5.86 22.98
CA ASP A 59 23.62 -5.81 24.01
C ASP A 59 24.62 -6.97 23.89
N PHE A 60 25.92 -6.64 23.89
CA PHE A 60 27.02 -7.58 23.88
C PHE A 60 27.60 -7.74 25.28
N VAL A 61 27.53 -8.96 25.82
CA VAL A 61 27.94 -9.25 27.23
C VAL A 61 28.80 -10.50 27.27
N VAL A 62 29.90 -10.44 28.02
CA VAL A 62 30.75 -11.59 28.32
C VAL A 62 30.15 -12.33 29.51
N VAL A 63 30.15 -13.68 29.46
CA VAL A 63 29.63 -14.56 30.49
C VAL A 63 30.73 -15.57 30.94
N ALA A 64 30.57 -16.16 32.12
CA ALA A 64 31.57 -17.02 32.68
C ALA A 64 31.75 -18.37 31.93
N ASP A 65 30.67 -18.95 31.48
CA ASP A 65 30.69 -20.26 30.83
C ASP A 65 29.61 -20.42 29.73
N GLU A 66 29.76 -21.48 28.92
CA GLU A 66 28.83 -21.79 27.80
C GLU A 66 27.44 -22.22 28.27
N ASN A 67 27.31 -22.80 29.47
CA ASN A 67 26.02 -23.23 29.99
C ASN A 67 25.15 -22.04 30.32
N GLN A 68 25.76 -21.04 30.97
CA GLN A 68 25.12 -19.77 31.26
C GLN A 68 24.71 -19.04 29.96
N ALA A 69 25.57 -19.06 28.94
CA ALA A 69 25.24 -18.48 27.63
C ALA A 69 24.01 -19.15 27.00
N LYS A 70 23.98 -20.48 27.01
CA LYS A 70 22.86 -21.26 26.47
C LYS A 70 21.54 -21.03 27.21
N GLU A 71 21.63 -20.95 28.56
CA GLU A 71 20.46 -20.69 29.39
C GLU A 71 19.84 -19.32 29.10
N ILE A 72 20.65 -18.27 29.08
CA ILE A 72 20.22 -16.90 28.85
C ILE A 72 19.64 -16.76 27.45
N THR A 73 20.31 -17.27 26.41
CA THR A 73 19.85 -17.19 25.04
C THR A 73 18.58 -18.02 24.83
N GLY A 74 18.49 -19.22 25.42
CA GLY A 74 17.31 -20.05 25.42
C GLY A 74 16.09 -19.37 26.07
N TYR A 75 16.30 -18.66 27.17
CA TYR A 75 15.25 -17.85 27.81
C TYR A 75 14.80 -16.70 26.90
N ARG A 76 15.73 -15.94 26.30
CA ARG A 76 15.42 -14.82 25.39
C ARG A 76 14.61 -15.30 24.17
N ILE A 77 15.01 -16.43 23.55
CA ILE A 77 14.30 -17.03 22.41
C ILE A 77 12.87 -17.44 22.80
N ARG A 78 12.68 -18.08 23.96
CA ARG A 78 11.34 -18.44 24.46
C ARG A 78 10.46 -17.21 24.67
N LYS A 79 10.98 -16.20 25.36
CA LYS A 79 10.27 -14.94 25.63
C LYS A 79 9.87 -14.22 24.32
N GLU A 80 10.75 -14.20 23.33
CA GLU A 80 10.44 -13.62 22.00
C GLU A 80 9.31 -14.39 21.28
N ARG A 81 9.34 -15.72 21.34
CA ARG A 81 8.28 -16.56 20.77
C ARG A 81 6.93 -16.32 21.45
N GLU A 82 6.91 -16.27 22.77
CA GLU A 82 5.70 -15.97 23.54
C GLU A 82 5.15 -14.58 23.19
N ALA A 83 6.02 -13.57 23.12
CA ALA A 83 5.62 -12.21 22.74
C ALA A 83 5.05 -12.15 21.31
N LYS A 84 5.61 -12.91 20.35
CA LYS A 84 5.10 -13.02 18.99
C LYS A 84 3.74 -13.70 18.95
N LEU A 85 3.54 -14.77 19.71
CA LEU A 85 2.26 -15.47 19.80
C LEU A 85 1.16 -14.57 20.40
N VAL A 86 1.48 -13.83 21.46
CA VAL A 86 0.52 -12.89 22.08
C VAL A 86 0.17 -11.74 21.11
N LYS A 87 1.16 -11.20 20.40
CA LYS A 87 0.90 -10.16 19.38
C LYS A 87 0.05 -10.69 18.23
N SER A 88 0.32 -11.91 17.75
CA SER A 88 -0.48 -12.49 16.65
C SER A 88 -1.92 -12.78 17.07
N ALA A 89 -2.16 -13.25 18.29
CA ALA A 89 -3.50 -13.49 18.81
C ALA A 89 -4.29 -12.19 19.02
N LYS A 90 -3.66 -11.14 19.59
CA LYS A 90 -4.27 -9.81 19.72
C LYS A 90 -4.55 -9.19 18.36
N SER A 91 -3.58 -9.23 17.43
CA SER A 91 -3.75 -8.72 16.08
C SER A 91 -4.90 -9.41 15.32
N ALA A 92 -5.07 -10.73 15.46
CA ALA A 92 -6.18 -11.44 14.82
C ALA A 92 -7.55 -11.00 15.35
N MET A 93 -7.66 -10.77 16.66
CA MET A 93 -8.91 -10.32 17.29
C MET A 93 -9.19 -8.83 17.01
N GLU A 94 -8.17 -7.98 17.03
CA GLU A 94 -8.27 -6.57 16.65
C GLU A 94 -8.61 -6.42 15.15
N GLN A 95 -7.96 -7.16 14.28
CA GLN A 95 -8.27 -7.20 12.84
C GLN A 95 -9.70 -7.70 12.56
N MET A 96 -10.22 -8.64 13.36
CA MET A 96 -11.60 -9.09 13.24
C MET A 96 -12.61 -8.02 13.70
N LEU A 97 -12.26 -7.25 14.73
CA LEU A 97 -13.05 -6.12 15.21
C LEU A 97 -12.99 -4.91 14.28
N ASP A 98 -11.81 -4.65 13.69
CA ASP A 98 -11.61 -3.58 12.73
C ASP A 98 -12.29 -3.89 11.39
N LYS A 99 -12.28 -5.14 10.93
CA LYS A 99 -13.06 -5.59 9.76
C LYS A 99 -14.58 -5.43 9.94
N ILE A 100 -15.05 -5.42 11.19
CA ILE A 100 -16.47 -5.21 11.50
C ILE A 100 -16.80 -3.70 11.58
N LYS A 101 -15.82 -2.85 11.89
CA LYS A 101 -16.02 -1.40 12.13
C LYS A 101 -15.66 -0.49 10.94
N SER A 102 -14.68 -0.85 10.18
CA SER A 102 -14.21 -0.09 9.02
C SER A 102 -14.32 -0.99 7.81
N GLY A 103 -14.94 -0.56 6.72
CA GLY A 103 -14.95 -1.31 5.46
C GLY A 103 -13.57 -1.94 5.18
N GLU A 104 -13.53 -3.00 4.40
CA GLU A 104 -12.31 -3.81 4.17
C GLU A 104 -11.11 -2.93 3.77
N VAL A 105 -10.17 -2.71 4.71
CA VAL A 105 -8.85 -2.17 4.37
C VAL A 105 -8.17 -3.15 3.41
N LYS A 106 -7.86 -2.71 2.22
CA LYS A 106 -7.19 -3.54 1.23
C LYS A 106 -5.71 -3.64 1.57
N HIS A 107 -5.20 -4.85 1.71
CA HIS A 107 -3.80 -5.10 2.03
C HIS A 107 -3.02 -5.55 0.80
N LEU A 108 -1.86 -4.93 0.56
CA LEU A 108 -0.87 -5.41 -0.41
C LEU A 108 0.16 -6.27 0.32
N PRO A 109 0.08 -7.62 0.22
CA PRO A 109 1.03 -8.49 0.88
C PRO A 109 2.37 -8.50 0.12
N VAL A 110 3.48 -8.32 0.85
CA VAL A 110 4.83 -8.33 0.26
C VAL A 110 5.78 -9.23 1.04
N ILE A 111 6.75 -9.82 0.34
CA ILE A 111 7.89 -10.52 0.90
C ILE A 111 9.16 -9.78 0.47
N ILE A 112 10.05 -9.45 1.42
CA ILE A 112 11.24 -8.65 1.17
C ILE A 112 12.49 -9.50 1.38
N LYS A 113 13.33 -9.61 0.36
CA LYS A 113 14.65 -10.22 0.46
C LYS A 113 15.70 -9.19 0.05
N ALA A 114 16.74 -9.02 0.87
CA ALA A 114 17.79 -8.04 0.60
C ALA A 114 19.19 -8.60 0.88
N ASP A 115 20.18 -7.88 0.46
CA ASP A 115 21.59 -8.22 0.65
C ASP A 115 22.05 -8.07 2.11
N VAL A 116 21.55 -7.03 2.79
CA VAL A 116 21.89 -6.72 4.17
C VAL A 116 20.67 -6.31 5.00
N GLN A 117 20.79 -6.44 6.33
CA GLN A 117 19.72 -6.11 7.26
C GLN A 117 19.30 -4.62 7.20
N GLY A 118 20.27 -3.71 7.07
CA GLY A 118 19.98 -2.27 6.94
C GLY A 118 19.12 -1.91 5.72
N SER A 119 19.26 -2.65 4.61
CA SER A 119 18.40 -2.48 3.43
C SER A 119 16.95 -2.88 3.74
N ILE A 120 16.74 -3.97 4.49
CA ILE A 120 15.41 -4.42 4.91
C ILE A 120 14.75 -3.35 5.80
N GLU A 121 15.45 -2.89 6.83
CA GLU A 121 14.93 -1.88 7.77
C GLU A 121 14.58 -0.56 7.07
N ALA A 122 15.41 -0.11 6.12
CA ALA A 122 15.16 1.08 5.34
C ALA A 122 13.91 0.94 4.46
N ILE A 123 13.75 -0.20 3.80
CA ILE A 123 12.59 -0.50 2.95
C ILE A 123 11.32 -0.60 3.80
N GLU A 124 11.31 -1.41 4.88
CA GLU A 124 10.16 -1.57 5.76
C GLU A 124 9.75 -0.25 6.42
N GLY A 125 10.72 0.52 6.94
CA GLY A 125 10.46 1.81 7.58
C GLY A 125 9.84 2.84 6.65
N THR A 126 10.12 2.74 5.34
CA THR A 126 9.57 3.68 4.36
C THR A 126 8.24 3.18 3.79
N ILE A 127 8.09 1.89 3.53
CA ILE A 127 6.84 1.27 3.06
C ILE A 127 5.70 1.50 4.06
N ASN A 128 5.97 1.35 5.36
CA ASN A 128 4.96 1.56 6.40
C ASN A 128 4.39 2.99 6.42
N LYS A 129 5.12 3.97 5.89
CA LYS A 129 4.65 5.37 5.77
C LYS A 129 3.71 5.60 4.57
N LEU A 130 3.67 4.67 3.62
CA LEU A 130 2.79 4.75 2.45
C LEU A 130 1.37 4.25 2.73
N SER A 131 1.13 3.60 3.87
CA SER A 131 -0.18 3.10 4.26
C SER A 131 -1.11 4.23 4.69
N ASN A 132 -2.40 4.14 4.30
CA ASN A 132 -3.47 5.02 4.72
C ASN A 132 -4.65 4.22 5.30
N GLU A 133 -5.81 4.86 5.52
CA GLU A 133 -6.99 4.21 6.10
C GLU A 133 -7.66 3.20 5.17
N GLU A 134 -7.49 3.30 3.85
CA GLU A 134 -8.13 2.46 2.83
C GLU A 134 -7.21 1.33 2.35
N VAL A 135 -5.90 1.62 2.21
CA VAL A 135 -4.92 0.66 1.70
C VAL A 135 -3.67 0.62 2.59
N SER A 136 -3.12 -0.56 2.79
CA SER A 136 -1.89 -0.74 3.56
C SER A 136 -1.00 -1.82 2.98
N VAL A 137 0.31 -1.72 3.24
CA VAL A 137 1.27 -2.77 2.89
C VAL A 137 1.43 -3.71 4.06
N GLN A 138 1.34 -5.00 3.80
CA GLN A 138 1.57 -6.04 4.79
C GLN A 138 2.86 -6.80 4.47
N VAL A 139 3.93 -6.53 5.21
CA VAL A 139 5.18 -7.31 5.11
C VAL A 139 4.96 -8.66 5.80
N LEU A 140 4.83 -9.73 5.01
CA LEU A 140 4.61 -11.09 5.53
C LEU A 140 5.90 -11.72 6.02
N HIS A 141 6.99 -11.50 5.29
CA HIS A 141 8.30 -12.02 5.62
C HIS A 141 9.39 -11.09 5.07
N SER A 142 10.43 -10.90 5.87
CA SER A 142 11.64 -10.21 5.45
C SER A 142 12.87 -10.96 5.94
N ALA A 143 13.86 -11.13 5.06
CA ALA A 143 15.10 -11.81 5.44
C ALA A 143 16.27 -11.43 4.51
N VAL A 144 17.48 -11.53 5.04
CA VAL A 144 18.73 -11.35 4.29
C VAL A 144 19.03 -12.62 3.49
N GLY A 145 19.52 -12.42 2.27
CA GLY A 145 19.98 -13.48 1.38
C GLY A 145 19.12 -13.66 0.12
N PRO A 146 19.44 -14.65 -0.72
CA PRO A 146 18.75 -14.91 -1.98
C PRO A 146 17.30 -15.35 -1.74
N ILE A 147 16.45 -15.17 -2.75
CA ILE A 147 15.07 -15.65 -2.73
C ILE A 147 15.08 -17.16 -2.90
N SER A 148 14.43 -17.88 -1.98
CA SER A 148 14.35 -19.34 -1.89
C SER A 148 12.99 -19.87 -2.34
N GLU A 149 12.88 -21.21 -2.49
CA GLU A 149 11.61 -21.88 -2.79
C GLU A 149 10.55 -21.67 -1.69
N SER A 150 11.00 -21.57 -0.42
CA SER A 150 10.09 -21.31 0.70
C SER A 150 9.45 -19.92 0.60
N ASP A 151 10.21 -18.91 0.15
CA ASP A 151 9.69 -17.57 -0.08
C ASP A 151 8.64 -17.56 -1.20
N VAL A 152 8.90 -18.31 -2.29
CA VAL A 152 7.95 -18.45 -3.41
C VAL A 152 6.68 -19.21 -2.97
N THR A 153 6.83 -20.26 -2.15
CA THR A 153 5.68 -21.01 -1.61
C THR A 153 4.80 -20.12 -0.74
N LEU A 154 5.41 -19.32 0.13
CA LEU A 154 4.70 -18.35 0.96
C LEU A 154 3.99 -17.28 0.11
N ALA A 155 4.70 -16.74 -0.89
CA ALA A 155 4.15 -15.76 -1.81
C ALA A 155 2.92 -16.31 -2.57
N LYS A 156 2.99 -17.53 -3.08
CA LYS A 156 1.86 -18.19 -3.73
C LYS A 156 0.65 -18.33 -2.80
N ALA A 157 0.88 -18.81 -1.57
CA ALA A 157 -0.19 -19.05 -0.60
C ALA A 157 -0.89 -17.77 -0.15
N SER A 158 -0.18 -16.65 -0.15
CA SER A 158 -0.67 -15.32 0.31
C SER A 158 -0.90 -14.32 -0.82
N HIS A 159 -0.73 -14.70 -2.08
CA HIS A 159 -0.78 -13.81 -3.25
C HIS A 159 0.15 -12.58 -3.10
N ALA A 160 1.33 -12.79 -2.50
CA ALA A 160 2.26 -11.72 -2.19
C ALA A 160 3.22 -11.43 -3.36
N LEU A 161 3.57 -10.14 -3.49
CA LEU A 161 4.67 -9.70 -4.35
C LEU A 161 6.00 -10.01 -3.65
N VAL A 162 6.95 -10.60 -4.38
CA VAL A 162 8.31 -10.85 -3.87
C VAL A 162 9.25 -9.76 -4.36
N ILE A 163 9.86 -9.05 -3.41
CA ILE A 163 10.80 -7.96 -3.65
C ILE A 163 12.22 -8.45 -3.36
N GLY A 164 13.08 -8.48 -4.38
CA GLY A 164 14.50 -8.78 -4.26
C GLY A 164 15.35 -7.53 -4.40
N PHE A 165 15.85 -6.99 -3.29
CA PHE A 165 16.73 -5.82 -3.28
C PHE A 165 18.20 -6.25 -3.25
N ASN A 166 18.93 -5.93 -4.33
CA ASN A 166 20.32 -6.36 -4.57
C ASN A 166 20.55 -7.88 -4.54
N VAL A 167 19.50 -8.70 -4.50
CA VAL A 167 19.59 -10.17 -4.49
C VAL A 167 18.84 -10.76 -5.69
N ARG A 168 19.06 -12.05 -5.93
CA ARG A 168 18.39 -12.80 -7.00
C ARG A 168 17.76 -14.06 -6.44
N ALA A 169 16.78 -14.60 -7.17
CA ALA A 169 16.20 -15.89 -6.85
C ALA A 169 17.16 -17.03 -7.24
N ASN A 170 17.20 -18.05 -6.41
CA ASN A 170 17.83 -19.32 -6.75
C ASN A 170 17.20 -19.91 -8.03
N PRO A 171 17.94 -20.71 -8.83
CA PRO A 171 17.40 -21.27 -10.06
C PRO A 171 16.08 -22.01 -9.85
N LEU A 172 15.98 -22.86 -8.82
CA LEU A 172 14.77 -23.60 -8.47
C LEU A 172 13.62 -22.67 -8.06
N ALA A 173 13.88 -21.66 -7.24
CA ALA A 173 12.89 -20.67 -6.84
C ALA A 173 12.36 -19.87 -8.04
N ARG A 174 13.23 -19.51 -8.99
CA ARG A 174 12.84 -18.79 -10.21
C ARG A 174 11.93 -19.64 -11.11
N ASP A 175 12.29 -20.90 -11.30
CA ASP A 175 11.49 -21.82 -12.12
C ASP A 175 10.13 -22.13 -11.47
N MET A 176 10.11 -22.24 -10.15
CA MET A 176 8.90 -22.41 -9.35
C MET A 176 8.01 -21.16 -9.45
N ALA A 177 8.57 -19.95 -9.33
CA ALA A 177 7.82 -18.71 -9.45
C ALA A 177 7.15 -18.56 -10.82
N ARG A 178 7.87 -18.91 -11.91
CA ARG A 178 7.30 -18.91 -13.27
C ARG A 178 6.16 -19.91 -13.42
N ARG A 179 6.32 -21.13 -12.92
CA ARG A 179 5.29 -22.18 -12.98
C ARG A 179 4.05 -21.79 -12.19
N ASP A 180 4.25 -21.18 -11.01
CA ASP A 180 3.19 -20.91 -10.05
C ASP A 180 2.60 -19.50 -10.20
N GLY A 181 3.09 -18.70 -11.16
CA GLY A 181 2.60 -17.34 -11.44
C GLY A 181 2.92 -16.32 -10.34
N VAL A 182 3.99 -16.57 -9.55
CA VAL A 182 4.43 -15.64 -8.49
C VAL A 182 5.27 -14.54 -9.11
N GLU A 183 4.89 -13.29 -8.86
CA GLU A 183 5.62 -12.13 -9.33
C GLU A 183 6.84 -11.85 -8.45
N ILE A 184 8.03 -11.83 -9.05
CA ILE A 184 9.29 -11.46 -8.40
C ILE A 184 9.84 -10.23 -9.08
N LYS A 185 9.99 -9.14 -8.33
CA LYS A 185 10.60 -7.88 -8.81
C LYS A 185 11.97 -7.69 -8.19
N TYR A 186 12.91 -7.23 -9.00
CA TYR A 186 14.29 -7.00 -8.57
C TYR A 186 14.64 -5.52 -8.64
N TYR A 187 15.23 -5.01 -7.56
CA TYR A 187 15.60 -3.61 -7.43
C TYR A 187 17.01 -3.45 -6.92
N SER A 188 17.62 -2.33 -7.23
CA SER A 188 18.92 -1.88 -6.72
C SER A 188 18.85 -0.47 -6.13
N ILE A 189 17.72 0.22 -6.32
CA ILE A 189 17.45 1.57 -5.83
C ILE A 189 16.20 1.51 -4.96
N ILE A 190 16.26 2.06 -3.74
CA ILE A 190 15.14 2.02 -2.78
C ILE A 190 13.92 2.79 -3.31
N TYR A 191 14.14 3.92 -3.97
CA TYR A 191 13.05 4.74 -4.50
C TYR A 191 12.23 4.01 -5.57
N ASP A 192 12.86 3.16 -6.39
CA ASP A 192 12.13 2.35 -7.38
C ASP A 192 11.19 1.33 -6.72
N VAL A 193 11.60 0.76 -5.56
CA VAL A 193 10.74 -0.11 -4.74
C VAL A 193 9.50 0.66 -4.27
N LEU A 194 9.72 1.87 -3.75
CA LEU A 194 8.65 2.70 -3.21
C LEU A 194 7.67 3.15 -4.27
N ASP A 195 8.17 3.56 -5.44
CA ASP A 195 7.35 4.00 -6.56
C ASP A 195 6.45 2.86 -7.09
N ASP A 196 7.00 1.65 -7.18
CA ASP A 196 6.22 0.49 -7.64
C ASP A 196 5.19 0.03 -6.60
N ILE A 197 5.54 0.06 -5.32
CA ILE A 197 4.58 -0.23 -4.24
C ILE A 197 3.48 0.83 -4.21
N LYS A 198 3.84 2.12 -4.34
CA LYS A 198 2.88 3.22 -4.41
C LYS A 198 1.90 3.04 -5.55
N LYS A 199 2.36 2.73 -6.76
CA LYS A 199 1.50 2.40 -7.91
C LYS A 199 0.60 1.20 -7.64
N GLY A 200 1.14 0.17 -6.95
CA GLY A 200 0.35 -0.99 -6.54
C GLY A 200 -0.78 -0.63 -5.58
N LEU A 201 -0.51 0.22 -4.59
CA LEU A 201 -1.50 0.72 -3.65
C LEU A 201 -2.53 1.64 -4.34
N GLU A 202 -2.08 2.57 -5.20
CA GLU A 202 -2.97 3.45 -5.98
C GLU A 202 -3.95 2.64 -6.86
N GLY A 203 -3.48 1.53 -7.44
CA GLY A 203 -4.34 0.61 -8.20
C GLY A 203 -5.38 -0.15 -7.34
N MET A 204 -5.21 -0.16 -6.02
CA MET A 204 -6.15 -0.77 -5.07
C MET A 204 -7.12 0.24 -4.46
N LEU A 205 -6.87 1.56 -4.58
CA LEU A 205 -7.78 2.59 -4.10
C LEU A 205 -9.12 2.54 -4.85
N SER A 206 -10.16 2.96 -4.17
CA SER A 206 -11.45 3.19 -4.82
C SER A 206 -11.35 4.43 -5.71
N PRO A 207 -11.86 4.40 -6.95
CA PRO A 207 -11.80 5.56 -7.82
C PRO A 207 -12.56 6.74 -7.19
N GLU A 208 -11.98 7.92 -7.28
CA GLU A 208 -12.68 9.15 -6.92
C GLU A 208 -13.71 9.49 -7.99
N LEU A 209 -14.97 9.67 -7.55
CA LEU A 209 -16.04 10.12 -8.41
C LEU A 209 -16.01 11.65 -8.49
N ARG A 210 -15.65 12.19 -9.64
CA ARG A 210 -15.64 13.63 -9.86
C ARG A 210 -16.74 14.03 -10.82
N GLU A 211 -17.53 15.01 -10.40
CA GLU A 211 -18.53 15.60 -11.29
C GLU A 211 -17.85 16.55 -12.27
N LYS A 212 -18.14 16.34 -13.55
CA LYS A 212 -17.71 17.21 -14.64
C LYS A 212 -18.92 17.84 -15.28
N ILE A 213 -19.04 19.15 -15.15
CA ILE A 213 -20.08 19.89 -15.81
C ILE A 213 -19.83 19.86 -17.31
N LEU A 214 -20.83 19.44 -18.07
CA LEU A 214 -20.80 19.39 -19.53
C LEU A 214 -21.36 20.65 -20.16
N GLY A 215 -22.37 21.26 -19.53
CA GLY A 215 -22.98 22.47 -20.04
C GLY A 215 -24.28 22.83 -19.33
N TYR A 216 -24.83 23.97 -19.75
CA TYR A 216 -26.06 24.53 -19.22
C TYR A 216 -27.10 24.74 -20.31
N ALA A 217 -28.37 24.57 -19.96
CA ALA A 217 -29.49 24.85 -20.85
C ALA A 217 -30.58 25.65 -20.11
N GLU A 218 -31.15 26.66 -20.77
CA GLU A 218 -32.28 27.43 -20.29
C GLU A 218 -33.57 26.86 -20.80
N ILE A 219 -34.58 26.65 -19.95
CA ILE A 219 -35.91 26.21 -20.33
C ILE A 219 -36.71 27.42 -20.85
N ARG A 220 -36.95 27.48 -22.14
CA ARG A 220 -37.72 28.54 -22.81
C ARG A 220 -39.21 28.26 -22.84
N GLU A 221 -39.60 27.01 -23.05
CA GLU A 221 -40.99 26.60 -23.14
C GLU A 221 -41.17 25.21 -22.53
N VAL A 222 -42.37 24.92 -22.03
CA VAL A 222 -42.73 23.60 -21.49
C VAL A 222 -43.90 23.03 -22.26
N TYR A 223 -43.71 21.82 -22.80
CA TYR A 223 -44.73 21.13 -23.59
C TYR A 223 -45.26 19.91 -22.84
N ASN A 224 -46.56 19.69 -22.84
CA ASN A 224 -47.14 18.50 -22.26
C ASN A 224 -47.48 17.50 -23.41
N ILE A 225 -46.73 16.40 -23.48
CA ILE A 225 -46.84 15.44 -24.57
C ILE A 225 -47.50 14.16 -24.03
N THR A 226 -48.63 13.77 -24.60
CA THR A 226 -49.35 12.55 -24.22
C THR A 226 -48.45 11.33 -24.35
N GLY A 227 -48.28 10.56 -23.26
CA GLY A 227 -47.45 9.37 -23.25
C GLY A 227 -45.97 9.55 -22.88
N VAL A 228 -45.47 10.80 -22.85
CA VAL A 228 -44.08 11.12 -22.47
C VAL A 228 -44.04 11.96 -21.18
N GLY A 229 -45.07 12.76 -20.91
CA GLY A 229 -45.10 13.73 -19.82
C GLY A 229 -44.70 15.12 -20.27
N LYS A 230 -44.14 15.91 -19.34
CA LYS A 230 -43.64 17.24 -19.64
C LYS A 230 -42.27 17.20 -20.31
N VAL A 231 -42.11 17.91 -21.42
CA VAL A 231 -40.86 18.06 -22.16
C VAL A 231 -40.47 19.54 -22.12
N ALA A 232 -39.25 19.82 -21.71
CA ALA A 232 -38.67 21.14 -21.69
C ALA A 232 -38.08 21.47 -23.06
N GLY A 233 -38.58 22.55 -23.69
CA GLY A 233 -37.92 23.18 -24.85
C GLY A 233 -36.81 24.09 -24.37
N CYS A 234 -35.58 23.67 -24.58
CA CYS A 234 -34.39 24.30 -24.01
C CYS A 234 -33.50 24.92 -25.10
N MET A 235 -32.79 25.98 -24.74
CA MET A 235 -31.64 26.51 -25.47
C MET A 235 -30.39 26.20 -24.70
N ILE A 236 -29.39 25.60 -25.35
CA ILE A 236 -28.09 25.36 -24.72
C ILE A 236 -27.35 26.71 -24.64
N THR A 237 -27.08 27.16 -23.42
CA THR A 237 -26.44 28.45 -23.17
C THR A 237 -24.92 28.34 -23.08
N GLU A 238 -24.42 27.20 -22.65
CA GLU A 238 -22.98 26.92 -22.50
C GLU A 238 -22.69 25.43 -22.66
N GLY A 239 -21.58 25.10 -23.34
CA GLY A 239 -21.08 23.74 -23.47
C GLY A 239 -21.97 22.80 -24.30
N MET A 240 -22.37 21.67 -23.74
CA MET A 240 -23.21 20.67 -24.41
C MET A 240 -24.09 19.88 -23.45
N VAL A 241 -25.16 19.33 -23.96
CA VAL A 241 -26.02 18.35 -23.27
C VAL A 241 -25.93 17.02 -24.00
N LYS A 242 -25.68 15.94 -23.29
CA LYS A 242 -25.59 14.57 -23.81
C LYS A 242 -26.75 13.73 -23.33
N ARG A 243 -27.23 12.83 -24.16
CA ARG A 243 -28.20 11.79 -23.79
C ARG A 243 -27.58 10.85 -22.76
N GLY A 244 -28.33 10.57 -21.67
CA GLY A 244 -27.88 9.70 -20.59
C GLY A 244 -26.93 10.34 -19.56
N ALA A 245 -26.58 11.62 -19.74
CA ALA A 245 -25.90 12.38 -18.70
C ALA A 245 -26.85 12.69 -17.53
N LYS A 246 -26.29 12.93 -16.38
CA LYS A 246 -27.03 13.42 -15.21
C LYS A 246 -27.32 14.91 -15.37
N ILE A 247 -28.43 15.32 -14.78
CA ILE A 247 -28.87 16.72 -14.83
C ILE A 247 -29.37 17.18 -13.47
N ARG A 248 -29.11 18.47 -13.19
CA ARG A 248 -29.74 19.20 -12.09
C ARG A 248 -30.64 20.29 -12.67
N LEU A 249 -31.84 20.38 -12.15
CA LEU A 249 -32.77 21.46 -12.45
C LEU A 249 -32.58 22.56 -11.41
N LEU A 250 -32.30 23.76 -11.89
CA LEU A 250 -32.10 24.93 -11.03
C LEU A 250 -33.25 25.90 -11.24
N ARG A 251 -33.89 26.36 -10.15
CA ARG A 251 -34.85 27.45 -10.11
C ARG A 251 -34.33 28.54 -9.16
N ASP A 252 -34.21 29.77 -9.65
CA ASP A 252 -33.61 30.86 -8.90
C ASP A 252 -32.21 30.52 -8.33
N ASN A 253 -31.38 29.82 -9.10
CA ASN A 253 -30.06 29.33 -8.74
C ASN A 253 -30.06 28.29 -7.60
N VAL A 254 -31.21 27.69 -7.27
CA VAL A 254 -31.31 26.62 -6.28
C VAL A 254 -31.60 25.31 -7.01
N VAL A 255 -30.85 24.25 -6.65
CA VAL A 255 -31.10 22.89 -7.19
C VAL A 255 -32.40 22.37 -6.58
N ILE A 256 -33.42 22.17 -7.44
CA ILE A 256 -34.72 21.64 -7.04
C ILE A 256 -34.90 20.16 -7.40
N HIS A 257 -34.12 19.65 -8.34
CA HIS A 257 -34.15 18.25 -8.72
C HIS A 257 -32.77 17.82 -9.24
N ASP A 258 -32.38 16.58 -8.91
CA ASP A 258 -31.20 15.89 -9.46
C ASP A 258 -31.68 14.56 -10.06
N GLY A 259 -31.34 14.29 -11.31
CA GLY A 259 -31.82 13.11 -12.02
C GLY A 259 -31.09 12.84 -13.32
N SER A 260 -31.76 12.15 -14.23
CA SER A 260 -31.23 11.78 -15.54
C SER A 260 -32.10 12.27 -16.67
N ILE A 261 -31.49 12.47 -17.84
CA ILE A 261 -32.21 12.80 -19.06
C ILE A 261 -32.97 11.55 -19.56
N GLY A 262 -34.29 11.62 -19.62
CA GLY A 262 -35.12 10.56 -20.19
C GLY A 262 -35.01 10.52 -21.70
N GLN A 263 -35.25 11.67 -22.38
CA GLN A 263 -35.14 11.82 -23.86
C GLN A 263 -34.47 13.14 -24.18
N LEU A 264 -33.60 13.10 -25.20
CA LEU A 264 -32.97 14.27 -25.79
C LEU A 264 -33.34 14.28 -27.29
N LYS A 265 -34.11 15.30 -27.71
CA LYS A 265 -34.59 15.41 -29.11
C LYS A 265 -34.26 16.76 -29.70
N ARG A 266 -34.03 16.78 -31.03
CA ARG A 266 -33.92 17.99 -31.82
C ARG A 266 -34.78 17.84 -33.09
N PHE A 267 -35.68 18.78 -33.34
CA PHE A 267 -36.64 18.69 -34.48
C PHE A 267 -37.40 17.36 -34.57
N LYS A 268 -37.82 16.79 -33.42
CA LYS A 268 -38.50 15.48 -33.26
C LYS A 268 -37.63 14.24 -33.46
N GLU A 269 -36.35 14.36 -33.78
CA GLU A 269 -35.39 13.26 -33.88
C GLU A 269 -34.59 13.08 -32.61
N ASP A 270 -34.35 11.83 -32.22
CA ASP A 270 -33.49 11.51 -31.10
C ASP A 270 -32.02 11.81 -31.43
N VAL A 271 -31.35 12.58 -30.60
CA VAL A 271 -29.95 12.95 -30.79
C VAL A 271 -29.09 12.47 -29.61
N LYS A 272 -27.81 12.25 -29.89
CA LYS A 272 -26.85 11.83 -28.83
C LYS A 272 -26.36 13.00 -28.01
N GLU A 273 -26.14 14.16 -28.65
CA GLU A 273 -25.64 15.36 -28.02
C GLU A 273 -26.19 16.61 -28.70
N VAL A 274 -26.30 17.71 -27.98
CA VAL A 274 -26.62 19.03 -28.50
C VAL A 274 -25.65 20.04 -27.95
N LYS A 275 -25.06 20.89 -28.80
CA LYS A 275 -24.04 21.89 -28.46
C LYS A 275 -24.67 23.25 -28.21
N GLU A 276 -23.85 24.15 -27.63
CA GLU A 276 -24.16 25.55 -27.39
C GLU A 276 -24.79 26.24 -28.62
N GLY A 277 -25.79 27.10 -28.38
CA GLY A 277 -26.49 27.87 -29.39
C GLY A 277 -27.60 27.10 -30.13
N TYR A 278 -27.84 25.82 -29.81
CA TYR A 278 -28.89 25.04 -30.40
C TYR A 278 -30.05 24.76 -29.45
N GLU A 279 -31.25 24.71 -30.03
CA GLU A 279 -32.46 24.33 -29.31
C GLU A 279 -32.65 22.81 -29.30
N CYS A 280 -33.19 22.31 -28.19
CA CYS A 280 -33.51 20.89 -28.01
C CYS A 280 -34.72 20.69 -27.09
N GLY A 281 -35.32 19.51 -27.15
CA GLY A 281 -36.33 19.05 -26.22
C GLY A 281 -35.72 18.05 -25.25
N ILE A 282 -35.86 18.29 -23.95
CA ILE A 282 -35.37 17.45 -22.88
C ILE A 282 -36.54 16.95 -22.03
N SER A 283 -36.66 15.63 -21.83
CA SER A 283 -37.53 15.08 -20.79
C SER A 283 -36.71 14.57 -19.63
N PHE A 284 -37.25 14.72 -18.42
CA PHE A 284 -36.65 14.23 -17.21
C PHE A 284 -37.19 12.84 -16.88
N GLU A 285 -36.39 11.97 -16.34
CA GLU A 285 -36.87 10.71 -15.80
C GLU A 285 -37.59 10.96 -14.48
N ASN A 286 -38.87 10.50 -14.42
CA ASN A 286 -39.69 10.55 -13.21
C ASN A 286 -39.91 11.94 -12.56
N TYR A 287 -39.72 13.03 -13.32
CA TYR A 287 -39.92 14.39 -12.81
C TYR A 287 -40.67 15.26 -13.80
N ASN A 288 -41.71 15.98 -13.30
CA ASN A 288 -42.61 16.77 -14.13
C ASN A 288 -42.81 18.22 -13.66
N ASP A 289 -42.21 18.65 -12.53
CA ASP A 289 -42.33 20.03 -12.07
C ASP A 289 -41.23 20.92 -12.67
N ILE A 290 -41.35 21.11 -13.99
CA ILE A 290 -40.49 22.01 -14.80
C ILE A 290 -41.25 23.26 -15.15
N GLN A 291 -40.58 24.39 -15.15
CA GLN A 291 -41.17 25.72 -15.43
C GLN A 291 -40.28 26.48 -16.43
N LYS A 292 -40.89 27.40 -17.14
CA LYS A 292 -40.18 28.33 -18.00
C LYS A 292 -39.25 29.22 -17.16
N GLY A 293 -38.02 29.40 -17.59
CA GLY A 293 -36.98 30.13 -16.90
C GLY A 293 -36.11 29.30 -15.93
N ASP A 294 -36.43 28.01 -15.74
CA ASP A 294 -35.53 27.11 -15.03
C ASP A 294 -34.27 26.84 -15.86
N PHE A 295 -33.16 26.57 -15.19
CA PHE A 295 -31.91 26.15 -15.83
C PHE A 295 -31.62 24.67 -15.58
N ILE A 296 -31.05 24.04 -16.59
CA ILE A 296 -30.59 22.65 -16.54
C ILE A 296 -29.07 22.66 -16.54
N GLU A 297 -28.46 22.15 -15.50
CA GLU A 297 -27.05 21.85 -15.46
C GLU A 297 -26.83 20.38 -15.83
N CYS A 298 -26.10 20.13 -16.91
CA CYS A 298 -25.77 18.78 -17.39
C CYS A 298 -24.36 18.41 -16.92
N TYR A 299 -24.22 17.23 -16.27
CA TYR A 299 -22.94 16.77 -15.78
C TYR A 299 -22.74 15.24 -16.00
N GLU A 300 -21.51 14.85 -16.07
CA GLU A 300 -21.08 13.44 -16.05
C GLU A 300 -20.27 13.16 -14.78
N ILE A 301 -20.35 11.93 -14.29
CA ILE A 301 -19.49 11.45 -13.21
C ILE A 301 -18.30 10.75 -13.88
N GLU A 302 -17.12 11.35 -13.78
CA GLU A 302 -15.87 10.74 -14.22
C GLU A 302 -15.23 10.01 -13.04
N GLU A 303 -14.86 8.75 -13.25
CA GLU A 303 -14.03 8.00 -12.31
C GLU A 303 -12.58 8.37 -12.56
N ILE A 304 -11.97 9.04 -11.58
CA ILE A 304 -10.56 9.41 -11.60
C ILE A 304 -9.80 8.44 -10.70
N ALA A 305 -8.68 7.91 -11.20
CA ALA A 305 -7.79 7.09 -10.36
C ALA A 305 -7.32 7.92 -9.14
N ALA A 306 -7.65 7.43 -7.95
CA ALA A 306 -7.19 8.05 -6.72
C ALA A 306 -5.67 7.96 -6.61
N LYS A 307 -5.02 8.97 -6.01
CA LYS A 307 -3.57 9.02 -5.77
C LYS A 307 -3.29 9.04 -4.27
N LEU A 308 -2.17 8.41 -3.89
CA LEU A 308 -1.64 8.40 -2.52
C LEU A 308 -0.84 9.67 -2.21
#